data_d66e1eb78fb6f392c2b8b3b13a064b74
#
_entry.id   d66e1eb78fb6f392c2b8b3b13a064b74
#
_cell.length_a   1.000
_cell.length_b   1.000
_cell.length_c   1.000
_cell.angle_alpha   90.00
_cell.angle_beta   90.00
_cell.angle_gamma   90.00
#
_symmetry.space_group_name_H-M   'P 1'
#
loop_
_entity.id
_entity.type
_entity.pdbx_description
1 polymer ?
#
loop_
_entity_poly.entity_id
_entity_poly.type
_entity_poly.pdbx_seq_one_letter_code
_entity_poly.pdbx_strand_id
1 'polypeptide(L)'
;MEKSRFITPNRIVIIALFLFSAMASAHAQTFLGTTGDKLWSNADNWLGGLKPTEMFSEVTVSADVIVDEDVNIGTLNNAGNHTLTVLAGKTLIVNVAIDWGDNDFILEDKAELFYSNPLKVGIKKAIKAFEEDSHLWNLIASPVREDVFPSTENGFITDPETRYVLYSFNENTAGWINFKETPFALENGKSYMYANALDTTLIFEGTTIGNQAECHLSYHAENGAYAGCNFIGNPLPCYAFLNRSYYILSEESNSIIAVANSETKSIAPCTGTILNSEGPDDNDVWFSYMPFFQYLGYQGYVEITVAKSEVPSLVLDQALLSFNEGDDLAKISLFDDAPKVYFTQNDKDLAIFSVDSVEVQPLRFKVKENGSYTMHIEPKGREVEYLHLIDNITGSNVDVLVHPDYTFTASTNDYSSRFKLVFKPDYGIEEFENQNFAFYSNGTIYINNVETQNVASLQIVDMKGRVIYQGDVSGNVSTNGWVPGVYILRLVTDRTVRMQKIVIK
;
A
#
# COMPACT_ATOMS: atom_id res chain seq x y z
N MET A 1 15.41 28.15 8.13
CA MET A 1 14.45 28.36 9.23
C MET A 1 13.17 28.93 8.63
N GLU A 2 12.34 28.08 8.09
CA GLU A 2 10.98 28.44 7.70
C GLU A 2 10.05 27.43 8.35
N LYS A 3 9.15 27.96 9.15
CA LYS A 3 8.24 27.20 10.00
C LYS A 3 7.19 26.51 9.12
N SER A 4 7.12 25.19 9.18
CA SER A 4 5.97 24.44 8.72
C SER A 4 4.70 25.04 9.32
N ARG A 5 3.82 25.53 8.48
CA ARG A 5 2.50 25.98 8.88
C ARG A 5 1.64 24.73 9.13
N PHE A 6 1.52 24.35 10.37
CA PHE A 6 0.42 23.52 10.82
C PHE A 6 -0.90 24.20 10.44
N ILE A 7 -1.63 23.59 9.52
CA ILE A 7 -2.99 23.99 9.21
C ILE A 7 -3.85 23.42 10.33
N THR A 8 -4.18 24.27 11.29
CA THR A 8 -5.22 23.97 12.27
C THR A 8 -6.54 23.67 11.52
N PRO A 9 -7.26 22.61 11.88
CA PRO A 9 -8.45 22.21 11.17
C PRO A 9 -9.60 23.21 11.40
N ASN A 10 -9.78 24.13 10.49
CA ASN A 10 -11.00 24.96 10.38
C ASN A 10 -12.20 24.11 9.88
N ARG A 11 -12.31 22.86 10.34
CA ARG A 11 -13.38 21.92 9.94
C ARG A 11 -14.57 21.88 10.90
N ILE A 12 -14.45 22.55 12.06
CA ILE A 12 -15.58 22.72 12.98
C ILE A 12 -16.68 23.63 12.40
N VAL A 13 -16.35 24.46 11.40
CA VAL A 13 -17.32 25.43 10.84
C VAL A 13 -18.31 24.83 9.85
N ILE A 14 -17.98 23.70 9.19
CA ILE A 14 -18.92 23.09 8.23
C ILE A 14 -19.97 22.24 8.95
N ILE A 15 -19.66 21.64 10.09
CA ILE A 15 -20.66 20.92 10.92
C ILE A 15 -21.57 21.90 11.65
N ALA A 16 -21.11 23.09 11.99
CA ALA A 16 -21.91 24.12 12.67
C ALA A 16 -22.90 24.85 11.73
N LEU A 17 -22.69 24.86 10.40
CA LEU A 17 -23.59 25.53 9.46
C LEU A 17 -24.79 24.66 9.02
N PHE A 18 -24.78 23.35 9.30
CA PHE A 18 -25.94 22.48 9.08
C PHE A 18 -26.86 22.36 10.32
N LEU A 19 -26.51 22.91 11.46
CA LEU A 19 -27.27 22.83 12.70
C LEU A 19 -28.41 23.87 12.81
N PHE A 20 -28.70 24.68 11.82
CA PHE A 20 -29.66 25.78 11.96
C PHE A 20 -30.85 25.77 11.00
N SER A 21 -31.20 24.69 10.32
CA SER A 21 -32.38 24.72 9.44
C SER A 21 -33.22 23.45 9.35
N ALA A 22 -33.33 22.65 10.40
CA ALA A 22 -34.45 21.70 10.53
C ALA A 22 -34.69 21.42 11.99
N MET A 23 -35.66 22.08 12.60
CA MET A 23 -36.47 21.42 13.60
C MET A 23 -37.35 20.39 12.87
N ALA A 24 -36.72 19.34 12.34
CA ALA A 24 -37.39 18.11 12.02
C ALA A 24 -37.82 17.51 13.38
N SER A 25 -39.07 17.34 13.62
CA SER A 25 -39.57 16.63 14.78
C SER A 25 -38.96 15.25 14.78
N ALA A 26 -38.07 14.96 15.73
CA ALA A 26 -37.48 13.64 15.90
C ALA A 26 -38.64 12.67 16.07
N HIS A 27 -38.86 11.81 15.07
CA HIS A 27 -39.90 10.78 15.17
C HIS A 27 -39.29 9.61 15.95
N ALA A 28 -39.82 9.40 17.16
CA ALA A 28 -39.47 8.23 17.97
C ALA A 28 -40.03 6.96 17.30
N GLN A 29 -39.17 6.01 16.99
CA GLN A 29 -39.49 4.73 16.38
C GLN A 29 -39.16 3.59 17.35
N THR A 30 -40.05 2.57 17.41
CA THR A 30 -39.81 1.41 18.29
C THR A 30 -39.70 0.15 17.46
N PHE A 31 -38.62 -0.56 17.60
CA PHE A 31 -38.45 -1.90 17.05
C PHE A 31 -39.03 -2.93 18.03
N LEU A 32 -39.95 -3.73 17.58
CA LEU A 32 -40.71 -4.72 18.39
C LEU A 32 -40.30 -6.17 18.08
N GLY A 33 -39.70 -6.45 16.89
CA GLY A 33 -39.34 -7.80 16.46
C GLY A 33 -40.52 -8.79 16.32
N THR A 34 -41.70 -8.30 15.97
CA THR A 34 -42.96 -9.05 15.99
C THR A 34 -43.00 -10.21 15.02
N THR A 35 -42.26 -10.19 13.92
CA THR A 35 -42.22 -11.27 12.91
C THR A 35 -41.28 -12.42 13.27
N GLY A 36 -40.39 -12.21 14.25
CA GLY A 36 -39.41 -13.19 14.69
C GLY A 36 -38.17 -13.33 13.79
N ASP A 37 -38.12 -12.69 12.61
CA ASP A 37 -36.93 -12.64 11.74
C ASP A 37 -35.88 -11.66 12.25
N LYS A 38 -36.24 -10.76 13.16
CA LYS A 38 -35.40 -9.73 13.78
C LYS A 38 -34.80 -8.68 12.80
N LEU A 39 -35.25 -8.68 11.53
CA LEU A 39 -34.66 -7.82 10.51
C LEU A 39 -35.08 -6.36 10.67
N TRP A 40 -34.08 -5.45 10.62
CA TRP A 40 -34.31 -4.01 10.63
C TRP A 40 -35.12 -3.55 9.42
N SER A 41 -34.84 -4.11 8.24
CA SER A 41 -35.50 -3.77 6.98
C SER A 41 -36.99 -4.13 6.96
N ASN A 42 -37.42 -5.09 7.78
CA ASN A 42 -38.80 -5.54 7.80
C ASN A 42 -39.73 -4.57 8.58
N ALA A 43 -40.58 -3.85 7.86
CA ALA A 43 -41.47 -2.85 8.42
C ALA A 43 -42.44 -3.43 9.49
N ASP A 44 -42.82 -4.71 9.37
CA ASP A 44 -43.71 -5.36 10.33
C ASP A 44 -43.07 -5.58 11.72
N ASN A 45 -41.75 -5.43 11.82
CA ASN A 45 -41.02 -5.43 13.09
C ASN A 45 -41.09 -4.09 13.84
N TRP A 46 -41.64 -3.06 13.21
CA TRP A 46 -41.67 -1.71 13.76
C TRP A 46 -43.07 -1.33 14.24
N LEU A 47 -43.14 -0.56 15.33
CA LEU A 47 -44.41 -0.05 15.84
C LEU A 47 -45.16 0.75 14.78
N GLY A 48 -46.35 0.28 14.42
CA GLY A 48 -47.17 0.90 13.37
C GLY A 48 -46.63 0.72 11.94
N GLY A 49 -45.65 -0.17 11.70
CA GLY A 49 -45.09 -0.45 10.39
C GLY A 49 -44.18 0.66 9.86
N LEU A 50 -43.71 1.56 10.72
CA LEU A 50 -42.93 2.74 10.35
C LEU A 50 -41.45 2.58 10.76
N LYS A 51 -40.58 2.34 9.81
CA LYS A 51 -39.11 2.34 10.00
C LYS A 51 -38.58 3.76 10.15
N PRO A 52 -37.43 3.96 10.88
CA PRO A 52 -36.72 5.24 10.86
C PRO A 52 -36.17 5.52 9.45
N THR A 53 -36.40 6.72 8.96
CA THR A 53 -35.95 7.17 7.62
C THR A 53 -35.10 8.43 7.67
N GLU A 54 -34.96 9.04 8.85
CA GLU A 54 -34.30 10.31 9.01
C GLU A 54 -33.06 10.19 9.91
N MET A 55 -31.98 10.87 9.55
CA MET A 55 -30.70 10.84 10.26
C MET A 55 -30.75 11.35 11.70
N PHE A 56 -31.87 11.93 12.15
CA PHE A 56 -32.07 12.35 13.53
C PHE A 56 -33.21 11.59 14.23
N SER A 57 -33.68 10.49 13.64
CA SER A 57 -34.69 9.63 14.27
C SER A 57 -34.19 9.09 15.62
N GLU A 58 -35.05 9.07 16.61
CA GLU A 58 -34.81 8.37 17.88
C GLU A 58 -35.36 6.95 17.77
N VAL A 59 -34.50 5.95 18.01
CA VAL A 59 -34.86 4.54 17.92
C VAL A 59 -34.78 3.88 19.27
N THR A 60 -35.82 3.18 19.65
CA THR A 60 -35.87 2.30 20.82
C THR A 60 -36.02 0.85 20.39
N VAL A 61 -35.13 -0.01 20.83
CA VAL A 61 -35.12 -1.45 20.52
C VAL A 61 -35.70 -2.22 21.71
N SER A 62 -36.77 -2.98 21.47
CA SER A 62 -37.49 -3.80 22.47
C SER A 62 -37.43 -5.29 22.15
N ALA A 63 -36.58 -5.72 21.23
CA ALA A 63 -36.30 -7.11 20.88
C ALA A 63 -34.89 -7.19 20.26
N ASP A 64 -34.32 -8.37 20.18
CA ASP A 64 -33.07 -8.54 19.41
C ASP A 64 -33.27 -8.05 17.98
N VAL A 65 -32.24 -7.36 17.43
CA VAL A 65 -32.32 -6.71 16.12
C VAL A 65 -31.12 -7.03 15.25
N ILE A 66 -31.38 -7.25 13.97
CA ILE A 66 -30.39 -7.47 12.93
C ILE A 66 -30.46 -6.32 11.93
N VAL A 67 -29.41 -5.51 11.87
CA VAL A 67 -29.24 -4.42 10.90
C VAL A 67 -28.76 -5.04 9.58
N ASP A 68 -29.67 -5.27 8.66
CA ASP A 68 -29.51 -5.95 7.37
C ASP A 68 -29.51 -4.98 6.17
N GLU A 69 -29.61 -3.69 6.43
CA GLU A 69 -29.50 -2.58 5.47
C GLU A 69 -28.62 -1.47 6.07
N ASP A 70 -28.16 -0.51 5.25
CA ASP A 70 -27.40 0.64 5.76
C ASP A 70 -28.37 1.59 6.49
N VAL A 71 -28.00 1.98 7.71
CA VAL A 71 -28.85 2.73 8.63
C VAL A 71 -28.15 4.01 9.07
N ASN A 72 -28.87 5.13 9.04
CA ASN A 72 -28.41 6.42 9.54
C ASN A 72 -29.49 7.04 10.44
N ILE A 73 -29.23 7.12 11.74
CA ILE A 73 -30.18 7.57 12.78
C ILE A 73 -29.52 8.55 13.75
N GLY A 74 -30.34 9.20 14.57
CA GLY A 74 -29.92 10.11 15.62
C GLY A 74 -29.50 9.38 16.89
N THR A 75 -30.48 8.69 17.51
CA THR A 75 -30.29 8.05 18.81
C THR A 75 -30.72 6.59 18.76
N LEU A 76 -29.99 5.72 19.44
CA LEU A 76 -30.29 4.30 19.55
C LEU A 76 -30.32 3.88 21.02
N ASN A 77 -31.49 3.43 21.49
CA ASN A 77 -31.72 3.04 22.87
C ASN A 77 -32.11 1.57 22.96
N ASN A 78 -31.58 0.84 23.94
CA ASN A 78 -31.99 -0.52 24.28
C ASN A 78 -32.98 -0.51 25.44
N ALA A 79 -34.23 -0.92 25.20
CA ALA A 79 -35.28 -0.94 26.23
C ALA A 79 -35.22 -2.18 27.16
N GLY A 80 -34.19 -3.00 27.05
CA GLY A 80 -34.03 -4.22 27.84
C GLY A 80 -32.68 -4.85 27.71
N ASN A 81 -32.63 -6.17 27.65
CA ASN A 81 -31.41 -6.94 27.46
C ASN A 81 -31.45 -7.55 26.05
N HIS A 82 -31.36 -6.71 25.02
CA HIS A 82 -31.45 -7.14 23.63
C HIS A 82 -30.12 -7.05 22.93
N THR A 83 -29.89 -7.97 22.00
CA THR A 83 -28.68 -8.00 21.13
C THR A 83 -28.95 -7.19 19.87
N LEU A 84 -27.96 -6.40 19.45
CA LEU A 84 -27.89 -5.81 18.11
C LEU A 84 -26.79 -6.46 17.31
N THR A 85 -27.09 -6.86 16.06
CA THR A 85 -26.10 -7.38 15.13
C THR A 85 -26.14 -6.57 13.83
N VAL A 86 -25.04 -5.94 13.46
CA VAL A 86 -24.86 -5.34 12.13
C VAL A 86 -24.29 -6.41 11.20
N LEU A 87 -25.01 -6.74 10.13
CA LEU A 87 -24.59 -7.78 9.20
C LEU A 87 -23.33 -7.38 8.40
N ALA A 88 -22.66 -8.40 7.91
CA ALA A 88 -21.44 -8.25 7.12
C ALA A 88 -21.61 -7.24 5.96
N GLY A 89 -20.69 -6.27 5.89
CA GLY A 89 -20.70 -5.22 4.88
C GLY A 89 -21.85 -4.23 4.98
N LYS A 90 -22.54 -4.14 6.14
CA LYS A 90 -23.56 -3.14 6.42
C LYS A 90 -23.04 -2.05 7.34
N THR A 91 -23.63 -0.87 7.21
CA THR A 91 -23.21 0.33 7.92
C THR A 91 -24.30 0.81 8.87
N LEU A 92 -23.94 1.05 10.12
CA LEU A 92 -24.77 1.73 11.11
C LEU A 92 -24.14 3.06 11.51
N ILE A 93 -24.82 4.16 11.23
CA ILE A 93 -24.42 5.51 11.64
C ILE A 93 -25.36 5.99 12.73
N VAL A 94 -24.80 6.36 13.89
CA VAL A 94 -25.56 6.95 15.00
C VAL A 94 -24.95 8.31 15.34
N ASN A 95 -25.71 9.37 15.06
CA ASN A 95 -25.20 10.75 15.06
C ASN A 95 -25.17 11.41 16.43
N VAL A 96 -26.00 10.97 17.39
CA VAL A 96 -26.20 11.67 18.66
C VAL A 96 -25.80 10.81 19.85
N ALA A 97 -26.50 9.70 20.11
CA ALA A 97 -26.26 8.86 21.28
C ALA A 97 -26.61 7.40 21.05
N ILE A 98 -25.86 6.52 21.70
CA ILE A 98 -26.18 5.10 21.87
C ILE A 98 -26.29 4.84 23.37
N ASP A 99 -27.43 4.35 23.81
CA ASP A 99 -27.63 3.81 25.17
C ASP A 99 -27.91 2.30 25.06
N TRP A 100 -26.84 1.50 25.13
CA TRP A 100 -26.91 0.05 24.96
C TRP A 100 -26.58 -0.73 26.24
N GLY A 101 -25.98 -0.08 27.22
CA GLY A 101 -25.52 -0.71 28.45
C GLY A 101 -24.45 -1.76 28.19
N ASP A 102 -24.47 -2.86 28.94
CA ASP A 102 -23.55 -3.99 28.81
C ASP A 102 -24.07 -5.11 27.90
N ASN A 103 -25.07 -4.82 27.08
CA ASN A 103 -25.67 -5.81 26.19
C ASN A 103 -24.83 -6.02 24.93
N ASP A 104 -25.02 -7.16 24.28
CA ASP A 104 -24.28 -7.53 23.08
C ASP A 104 -24.56 -6.57 21.93
N PHE A 105 -23.48 -5.98 21.40
CA PHE A 105 -23.46 -5.15 20.21
C PHE A 105 -22.42 -5.73 19.24
N ILE A 106 -22.89 -6.42 18.20
CA ILE A 106 -22.06 -7.26 17.34
C ILE A 106 -21.94 -6.64 15.96
N LEU A 107 -20.70 -6.50 15.47
CA LEU A 107 -20.37 -6.13 14.11
C LEU A 107 -19.81 -7.37 13.39
N GLU A 108 -20.52 -7.86 12.39
CA GLU A 108 -20.04 -8.98 11.55
C GLU A 108 -18.89 -8.54 10.65
N ASP A 109 -18.24 -9.48 9.94
CA ASP A 109 -17.07 -9.19 9.11
C ASP A 109 -17.33 -8.04 8.14
N LYS A 110 -16.44 -7.03 8.15
CA LYS A 110 -16.58 -5.80 7.33
C LYS A 110 -17.86 -4.97 7.61
N ALA A 111 -18.57 -5.24 8.68
CA ALA A 111 -19.62 -4.31 9.16
C ALA A 111 -18.98 -3.04 9.73
N GLU A 112 -19.70 -1.93 9.65
CA GLU A 112 -19.22 -0.62 10.07
C GLU A 112 -20.11 0.02 11.12
N LEU A 113 -19.48 0.62 12.12
CA LEU A 113 -20.13 1.48 13.09
C LEU A 113 -19.52 2.88 13.06
N PHE A 114 -20.30 3.89 12.69
CA PHE A 114 -19.93 5.29 12.83
C PHE A 114 -20.60 5.88 14.07
N TYR A 115 -19.82 5.94 15.16
CA TYR A 115 -20.23 6.54 16.42
C TYR A 115 -19.01 7.15 17.11
N SER A 116 -19.15 8.42 17.52
CA SER A 116 -18.02 9.21 18.01
C SER A 116 -17.61 8.93 19.46
N ASN A 117 -18.49 8.31 20.25
CA ASN A 117 -18.19 8.02 21.64
C ASN A 117 -17.81 6.53 21.83
N PRO A 118 -17.11 6.19 22.91
CA PRO A 118 -16.79 4.81 23.24
C PRO A 118 -18.07 3.95 23.41
N LEU A 119 -18.06 2.75 22.84
CA LEU A 119 -19.12 1.76 22.95
C LEU A 119 -18.50 0.37 23.09
N LYS A 120 -19.04 -0.45 23.99
CA LYS A 120 -18.64 -1.86 24.11
C LYS A 120 -19.23 -2.66 22.95
N VAL A 121 -18.38 -3.36 22.21
CA VAL A 121 -18.75 -4.11 21.00
C VAL A 121 -17.97 -5.42 20.89
N GLY A 122 -18.54 -6.37 20.11
CA GLY A 122 -17.80 -7.51 19.58
C GLY A 122 -17.66 -7.37 18.06
N ILE A 123 -16.43 -7.24 17.54
CA ILE A 123 -16.17 -7.06 16.11
C ILE A 123 -15.57 -8.34 15.54
N LYS A 124 -16.19 -8.85 14.48
CA LYS A 124 -15.79 -10.11 13.85
C LYS A 124 -14.98 -9.87 12.58
N LYS A 125 -13.99 -10.74 12.36
CA LYS A 125 -13.22 -10.81 11.11
C LYS A 125 -13.13 -12.24 10.64
N ALA A 126 -13.67 -12.51 9.46
CA ALA A 126 -13.50 -13.79 8.79
C ALA A 126 -12.08 -13.96 8.27
N ILE A 127 -11.47 -15.11 8.54
CA ILE A 127 -10.16 -15.52 8.04
C ILE A 127 -10.34 -16.80 7.24
N LYS A 128 -9.85 -16.81 6.01
CA LYS A 128 -9.80 -18.00 5.18
C LYS A 128 -8.58 -18.84 5.50
N ALA A 129 -8.75 -20.16 5.44
CA ALA A 129 -7.65 -21.09 5.53
C ALA A 129 -6.65 -20.86 4.39
N PHE A 130 -5.37 -21.01 4.68
CA PHE A 130 -4.37 -21.10 3.60
C PHE A 130 -4.47 -22.49 2.90
N GLU A 131 -4.38 -22.51 1.59
CA GLU A 131 -4.24 -23.75 0.83
C GLU A 131 -2.81 -24.31 0.96
N GLU A 132 -2.62 -25.62 0.78
CA GLU A 132 -1.35 -26.30 1.07
C GLU A 132 -0.12 -25.69 0.39
N ASP A 133 -0.30 -25.09 -0.79
CA ASP A 133 0.77 -24.47 -1.59
C ASP A 133 0.74 -22.94 -1.59
N SER A 134 -0.23 -22.31 -0.92
CA SER A 134 -0.33 -20.84 -0.79
C SER A 134 -0.23 -20.44 0.68
N HIS A 135 0.78 -19.68 1.03
CA HIS A 135 0.92 -19.12 2.37
C HIS A 135 0.22 -17.76 2.41
N LEU A 136 -1.13 -17.75 2.34
CA LEU A 136 -1.89 -16.51 2.39
C LEU A 136 -1.84 -15.92 3.81
N TRP A 137 -1.07 -14.87 3.93
CA TRP A 137 -0.97 -14.08 5.15
C TRP A 137 -2.12 -13.07 5.22
N ASN A 138 -2.59 -12.82 6.43
CA ASN A 138 -3.49 -11.72 6.74
C ASN A 138 -2.75 -10.71 7.60
N LEU A 139 -2.85 -9.43 7.27
CA LEU A 139 -2.55 -8.34 8.19
C LEU A 139 -3.79 -8.07 9.02
N ILE A 140 -3.78 -8.48 10.29
CA ILE A 140 -4.89 -8.29 11.22
C ILE A 140 -4.58 -7.17 12.22
N ALA A 141 -5.63 -6.53 12.75
CA ALA A 141 -5.52 -5.49 13.76
C ALA A 141 -6.68 -5.55 14.74
N SER A 142 -6.46 -5.11 15.99
CA SER A 142 -7.52 -4.95 16.97
C SER A 142 -8.17 -3.57 16.85
N PRO A 143 -9.50 -3.48 16.59
CA PRO A 143 -10.23 -2.21 16.51
C PRO A 143 -10.82 -1.78 17.85
N VAL A 144 -10.50 -2.44 18.95
CA VAL A 144 -10.96 -2.14 20.30
C VAL A 144 -9.81 -1.66 21.18
N ARG A 145 -10.15 -0.89 22.20
CA ARG A 145 -9.18 -0.23 23.08
C ARG A 145 -8.40 -1.20 23.96
N GLU A 146 -9.08 -2.25 24.40
CA GLU A 146 -8.52 -3.27 25.28
C GLU A 146 -7.59 -4.21 24.50
N ASP A 147 -6.55 -4.67 25.15
CA ASP A 147 -5.66 -5.68 24.62
C ASP A 147 -6.39 -7.02 24.45
N VAL A 148 -6.34 -7.59 23.25
CA VAL A 148 -6.99 -8.87 22.94
C VAL A 148 -5.94 -9.98 22.94
N PHE A 149 -6.03 -10.90 23.91
CA PHE A 149 -5.14 -12.06 23.94
C PHE A 149 -5.69 -13.18 23.06
N PRO A 150 -4.94 -13.63 22.02
CA PRO A 150 -5.38 -14.68 21.11
C PRO A 150 -5.67 -16.00 21.84
N SER A 151 -6.87 -16.55 21.65
CA SER A 151 -7.32 -17.81 22.23
C SER A 151 -8.36 -18.47 21.32
N THR A 152 -8.66 -19.74 21.58
CA THR A 152 -9.73 -20.46 20.88
C THR A 152 -11.12 -19.90 21.19
N GLU A 153 -11.30 -19.23 22.33
CA GLU A 153 -12.58 -18.63 22.75
C GLU A 153 -12.93 -17.42 21.86
N ASN A 154 -11.92 -16.69 21.39
CA ASN A 154 -12.11 -15.56 20.48
C ASN A 154 -11.75 -15.90 19.02
N GLY A 155 -11.80 -17.19 18.68
CA GLY A 155 -11.70 -17.71 17.31
C GLY A 155 -10.28 -17.79 16.75
N PHE A 156 -9.24 -17.45 17.52
CA PHE A 156 -7.87 -17.68 17.07
C PHE A 156 -7.53 -19.17 17.14
N ILE A 157 -6.90 -19.66 16.09
CA ILE A 157 -6.33 -21.00 16.13
C ILE A 157 -5.02 -20.91 16.91
N THR A 158 -5.02 -21.43 18.13
CA THR A 158 -3.85 -21.44 19.03
C THR A 158 -3.49 -22.86 19.48
N ASP A 159 -4.24 -23.88 19.02
CA ASP A 159 -3.95 -25.28 19.28
C ASP A 159 -2.64 -25.70 18.59
N PRO A 160 -1.65 -26.26 19.32
CA PRO A 160 -0.38 -26.72 18.75
C PRO A 160 -0.52 -27.81 17.65
N GLU A 161 -1.58 -28.58 17.68
CA GLU A 161 -1.86 -29.64 16.69
C GLU A 161 -2.37 -29.05 15.34
N THR A 162 -2.89 -27.83 15.35
CA THR A 162 -3.37 -27.15 14.16
C THR A 162 -2.30 -26.19 13.63
N ARG A 163 -2.04 -26.25 12.33
CA ARG A 163 -1.08 -25.33 11.69
C ARG A 163 -1.62 -23.90 11.74
N TYR A 164 -0.91 -23.05 12.44
CA TYR A 164 -1.12 -21.60 12.43
C TYR A 164 0.21 -20.87 12.60
N VAL A 165 0.23 -19.61 12.25
CA VAL A 165 1.34 -18.69 12.50
C VAL A 165 0.77 -17.33 12.88
N LEU A 166 1.35 -16.70 13.91
CA LEU A 166 1.02 -15.36 14.35
C LEU A 166 2.31 -14.66 14.76
N TYR A 167 2.58 -13.52 14.13
CA TYR A 167 3.79 -12.74 14.35
C TYR A 167 3.46 -11.28 14.61
N SER A 168 4.22 -10.68 15.52
CA SER A 168 4.35 -9.23 15.70
C SER A 168 5.72 -8.79 15.20
N PHE A 169 5.79 -7.63 14.54
CA PHE A 169 7.06 -7.01 14.16
C PHE A 169 7.44 -5.96 15.19
N ASN A 170 8.70 -5.97 15.62
CA ASN A 170 9.26 -4.99 16.54
C ASN A 170 10.31 -4.15 15.79
N GLU A 171 9.97 -2.91 15.48
CA GLU A 171 10.85 -1.97 14.78
C GLU A 171 12.13 -1.69 15.60
N ASN A 172 12.04 -1.60 16.95
CA ASN A 172 13.19 -1.33 17.80
C ASN A 172 14.33 -2.34 17.66
N THR A 173 14.00 -3.57 17.30
CA THR A 173 14.98 -4.67 17.16
C THR A 173 15.08 -5.20 15.73
N ALA A 174 14.32 -4.61 14.79
CA ALA A 174 14.12 -5.10 13.43
C ALA A 174 13.79 -6.60 13.38
N GLY A 175 12.97 -7.06 14.32
CA GLY A 175 12.77 -8.48 14.55
C GLY A 175 11.31 -8.91 14.62
N TRP A 176 11.07 -10.16 14.23
CA TRP A 176 9.78 -10.81 14.36
C TRP A 176 9.66 -11.53 15.69
N ILE A 177 8.54 -11.36 16.37
CA ILE A 177 8.17 -12.06 17.59
C ILE A 177 7.13 -13.12 17.20
N ASN A 178 7.47 -14.39 17.42
CA ASN A 178 6.57 -15.51 17.17
C ASN A 178 5.69 -15.75 18.40
N PHE A 179 4.37 -15.71 18.23
CA PHE A 179 3.41 -15.95 19.32
C PHE A 179 3.59 -17.32 20.01
N LYS A 180 3.99 -18.35 19.26
CA LYS A 180 4.23 -19.69 19.81
C LYS A 180 5.40 -19.74 20.79
N GLU A 181 6.38 -18.87 20.60
CA GLU A 181 7.59 -18.80 21.44
C GLU A 181 7.43 -17.78 22.56
N THR A 182 6.84 -16.64 22.24
CA THR A 182 6.62 -15.52 23.16
C THR A 182 5.20 -15.01 22.95
N PRO A 183 4.21 -15.53 23.70
CA PRO A 183 2.83 -15.06 23.60
C PRO A 183 2.70 -13.57 23.91
N PHE A 184 1.86 -12.88 23.15
CA PHE A 184 1.58 -11.45 23.28
C PHE A 184 0.09 -11.15 23.06
N ALA A 185 -0.38 -10.02 23.57
CA ALA A 185 -1.69 -9.50 23.26
C ALA A 185 -1.68 -8.65 22.00
N LEU A 186 -2.82 -8.55 21.32
CA LEU A 186 -3.03 -7.66 20.18
C LEU A 186 -3.47 -6.30 20.71
N GLU A 187 -2.63 -5.29 20.53
CA GLU A 187 -2.85 -3.92 20.96
C GLU A 187 -3.60 -3.12 19.89
N ASN A 188 -4.47 -2.20 20.30
CA ASN A 188 -5.14 -1.27 19.38
C ASN A 188 -4.12 -0.45 18.59
N GLY A 189 -4.38 -0.27 17.30
CA GLY A 189 -3.50 0.52 16.41
C GLY A 189 -2.24 -0.21 15.93
N LYS A 190 -2.01 -1.47 16.36
CA LYS A 190 -0.93 -2.32 15.84
C LYS A 190 -1.45 -3.37 14.87
N SER A 191 -0.59 -3.80 13.97
CA SER A 191 -0.87 -4.83 12.98
C SER A 191 -0.02 -6.07 13.22
N TYR A 192 -0.57 -7.22 12.86
CA TYR A 192 0.02 -8.54 13.08
C TYR A 192 -0.12 -9.40 11.84
N MET A 193 0.87 -10.25 11.57
CA MET A 193 0.83 -11.24 10.51
C MET A 193 0.18 -12.52 11.04
N TYR A 194 -0.94 -12.94 10.45
CA TYR A 194 -1.67 -14.13 10.85
C TYR A 194 -2.02 -15.01 9.65
N ALA A 195 -1.83 -16.31 9.80
CA ALA A 195 -2.31 -17.32 8.86
C ALA A 195 -2.62 -18.63 9.58
N ASN A 196 -3.61 -19.40 9.12
CA ASN A 196 -4.04 -20.66 9.73
C ASN A 196 -4.63 -21.63 8.69
N ALA A 197 -4.63 -22.91 9.03
CA ALA A 197 -5.04 -24.00 8.16
C ALA A 197 -6.56 -24.27 8.13
N LEU A 198 -7.37 -23.51 8.87
CA LEU A 198 -8.81 -23.68 8.96
C LEU A 198 -9.52 -22.33 8.74
N ASP A 199 -10.67 -22.34 8.06
CA ASP A 199 -11.54 -21.17 8.08
C ASP A 199 -11.96 -20.87 9.51
N THR A 200 -11.85 -19.61 9.93
CA THR A 200 -12.23 -19.18 11.28
C THR A 200 -12.78 -17.76 11.26
N THR A 201 -13.40 -17.37 12.37
CA THR A 201 -13.84 -15.99 12.60
C THR A 201 -13.19 -15.50 13.89
N LEU A 202 -12.31 -14.52 13.77
CA LEU A 202 -11.74 -13.83 14.92
C LEU A 202 -12.76 -12.89 15.53
N ILE A 203 -12.76 -12.76 16.85
CA ILE A 203 -13.65 -11.88 17.61
C ILE A 203 -12.81 -10.95 18.47
N PHE A 204 -12.99 -9.65 18.27
CA PHE A 204 -12.37 -8.59 19.04
C PHE A 204 -13.44 -7.96 19.93
N GLU A 205 -13.44 -8.30 21.20
CA GLU A 205 -14.37 -7.75 22.21
C GLU A 205 -13.70 -6.64 23.00
N GLY A 206 -14.38 -5.50 23.12
CA GLY A 206 -13.89 -4.36 23.88
C GLY A 206 -14.62 -3.07 23.54
N THR A 207 -13.99 -1.95 23.91
CA THR A 207 -14.55 -0.61 23.76
C THR A 207 -13.95 0.09 22.54
N THR A 208 -14.80 0.66 21.69
CA THR A 208 -14.36 1.47 20.54
C THR A 208 -13.70 2.78 20.99
N ILE A 209 -12.89 3.40 20.12
CA ILE A 209 -12.19 4.67 20.41
C ILE A 209 -12.81 5.89 19.73
N GLY A 210 -13.90 5.71 18.98
CA GLY A 210 -14.58 6.79 18.24
C GLY A 210 -14.25 6.79 16.75
N ASN A 211 -14.18 7.96 16.12
CA ASN A 211 -14.13 8.14 14.67
C ASN A 211 -12.74 8.51 14.12
N GLN A 212 -11.78 8.77 14.99
CA GLN A 212 -10.43 9.20 14.64
C GLN A 212 -9.46 8.71 15.70
N ALA A 213 -8.28 8.30 15.28
CA ALA A 213 -7.22 7.84 16.17
C ALA A 213 -5.85 8.24 15.65
N GLU A 214 -4.96 8.53 16.60
CA GLU A 214 -3.54 8.73 16.39
C GLU A 214 -2.80 7.45 16.73
N CYS A 215 -1.85 7.06 15.87
CA CYS A 215 -0.93 5.97 16.11
C CYS A 215 0.50 6.48 16.03
N HIS A 216 1.36 5.99 16.92
CA HIS A 216 2.76 6.40 16.98
C HIS A 216 3.65 5.45 16.20
N LEU A 217 4.59 6.02 15.44
CA LEU A 217 5.60 5.29 14.70
C LEU A 217 6.93 5.26 15.47
N SER A 218 7.69 4.20 15.27
CA SER A 218 9.05 4.06 15.77
C SER A 218 10.05 4.22 14.63
N TYR A 219 11.23 4.74 14.93
CA TYR A 219 12.34 4.84 13.99
C TYR A 219 13.69 4.62 14.68
N HIS A 220 14.44 3.62 14.20
CA HIS A 220 15.80 3.31 14.66
C HIS A 220 16.71 3.15 13.44
N ALA A 221 17.57 4.13 13.21
CA ALA A 221 18.45 4.20 12.03
C ALA A 221 19.40 3.00 11.90
N GLU A 222 19.78 2.39 13.03
CA GLU A 222 20.63 1.20 13.09
C GLU A 222 19.98 -0.06 12.50
N ASN A 223 18.68 -0.06 12.31
CA ASN A 223 17.93 -1.19 11.75
C ASN A 223 18.06 -1.32 10.23
N GLY A 224 18.83 -0.45 9.58
CA GLY A 224 19.16 -0.52 8.17
C GLY A 224 17.93 -0.52 7.26
N ALA A 225 17.72 -1.60 6.51
CA ALA A 225 16.59 -1.72 5.58
C ALA A 225 15.19 -1.77 6.26
N TYR A 226 15.13 -2.01 7.57
CA TYR A 226 13.90 -2.04 8.36
C TYR A 226 13.72 -0.81 9.24
N ALA A 227 14.64 0.17 9.15
CA ALA A 227 14.53 1.42 9.89
C ALA A 227 13.21 2.12 9.56
N GLY A 228 12.42 2.40 10.59
CA GLY A 228 11.10 3.02 10.46
C GLY A 228 9.99 2.13 9.89
N CYS A 229 10.21 0.84 9.70
CA CYS A 229 9.18 -0.10 9.26
C CYS A 229 8.19 -0.39 10.39
N ASN A 230 6.97 0.13 10.28
CA ASN A 230 5.94 0.02 11.30
C ASN A 230 4.73 -0.77 10.82
N PHE A 231 4.28 -1.71 11.64
CA PHE A 231 3.08 -2.48 11.42
C PHE A 231 1.92 -1.84 12.20
N ILE A 232 1.10 -1.05 11.50
CA ILE A 232 0.02 -0.25 12.06
C ILE A 232 -1.32 -0.78 11.57
N GLY A 233 -2.30 -0.89 12.45
CA GLY A 233 -3.62 -1.43 12.14
C GLY A 233 -4.73 -0.40 12.28
N ASN A 234 -5.82 -0.57 11.50
CA ASN A 234 -7.00 0.25 11.63
C ASN A 234 -7.60 0.10 13.05
N PRO A 235 -7.53 1.14 13.88
CA PRO A 235 -8.00 1.10 15.27
C PRO A 235 -9.50 1.39 15.41
N LEU A 236 -10.23 1.61 14.29
CA LEU A 236 -11.62 2.05 14.28
C LEU A 236 -12.58 0.90 13.93
N PRO A 237 -13.83 0.94 14.40
CA PRO A 237 -14.88 -0.04 14.09
C PRO A 237 -15.55 0.22 12.72
N CYS A 238 -14.90 0.92 11.83
CA CYS A 238 -15.38 1.28 10.49
C CYS A 238 -14.21 1.33 9.50
N TYR A 239 -14.52 1.45 8.21
CA TYR A 239 -13.48 1.76 7.24
C TYR A 239 -12.83 3.09 7.56
N ALA A 240 -11.51 3.13 7.48
CA ALA A 240 -10.71 4.30 7.81
C ALA A 240 -9.71 4.64 6.73
N PHE A 241 -9.31 5.90 6.68
CA PHE A 241 -8.29 6.44 5.79
C PHE A 241 -7.07 6.81 6.61
N LEU A 242 -5.89 6.59 6.07
CA LEU A 242 -4.62 7.08 6.59
C LEU A 242 -4.26 8.44 5.96
N ASN A 243 -3.49 9.24 6.69
CA ASN A 243 -3.01 10.54 6.22
C ASN A 243 -1.67 10.47 5.47
N ARG A 244 -1.23 9.28 5.06
CA ARG A 244 0.00 9.04 4.28
C ARG A 244 -0.09 7.75 3.45
N SER A 245 0.89 7.57 2.57
CA SER A 245 1.06 6.33 1.80
C SER A 245 1.46 5.16 2.68
N TYR A 246 1.02 3.96 2.33
CA TYR A 246 1.22 2.75 3.12
C TYR A 246 1.24 1.50 2.23
N TYR A 247 1.53 0.36 2.84
CA TYR A 247 1.41 -0.95 2.18
C TYR A 247 0.25 -1.74 2.75
N ILE A 248 -0.39 -2.50 1.88
CA ILE A 248 -1.30 -3.59 2.23
C ILE A 248 -0.72 -4.91 1.79
N LEU A 249 -1.22 -6.00 2.33
CA LEU A 249 -0.92 -7.32 1.83
C LEU A 249 -1.93 -7.71 0.75
N SER A 250 -1.45 -8.26 -0.36
CA SER A 250 -2.33 -8.79 -1.41
C SER A 250 -3.02 -10.07 -0.90
N GLU A 251 -4.34 -10.14 -1.07
CA GLU A 251 -5.12 -11.34 -0.74
C GLU A 251 -4.82 -12.52 -1.71
N GLU A 252 -4.22 -12.24 -2.88
CA GLU A 252 -4.01 -13.23 -3.95
C GLU A 252 -2.58 -13.75 -4.02
N SER A 253 -1.59 -12.92 -3.70
CA SER A 253 -0.18 -13.21 -4.01
C SER A 253 0.77 -13.16 -2.81
N ASN A 254 0.31 -12.81 -1.61
CA ASN A 254 1.16 -12.49 -0.46
C ASN A 254 2.19 -11.36 -0.70
N SER A 255 2.14 -10.70 -1.83
CA SER A 255 2.98 -9.53 -2.06
C SER A 255 2.48 -8.32 -1.29
N ILE A 256 3.38 -7.41 -1.00
CA ILE A 256 3.02 -6.10 -0.45
C ILE A 256 2.69 -5.15 -1.61
N ILE A 257 1.54 -4.49 -1.51
CA ILE A 257 1.03 -3.55 -2.49
C ILE A 257 1.12 -2.16 -1.89
N ALA A 258 1.81 -1.26 -2.58
CA ALA A 258 1.89 0.14 -2.18
C ALA A 258 0.59 0.87 -2.52
N VAL A 259 0.09 1.68 -1.60
CA VAL A 259 -1.11 2.51 -1.74
C VAL A 259 -0.69 3.96 -1.54
N ALA A 260 -0.89 4.77 -2.56
CA ALA A 260 -0.60 6.19 -2.50
C ALA A 260 -1.64 6.91 -1.62
N ASN A 261 -1.18 7.89 -0.84
CA ASN A 261 -2.07 8.71 -0.02
C ASN A 261 -3.17 9.38 -0.86
N SER A 262 -2.83 9.79 -2.09
CA SER A 262 -3.76 10.39 -3.05
C SER A 262 -4.84 9.45 -3.56
N GLU A 263 -4.67 8.13 -3.49
CA GLU A 263 -5.69 7.15 -3.92
C GLU A 263 -6.94 7.16 -3.04
N THR A 264 -6.88 7.75 -1.83
CA THR A 264 -7.98 7.78 -0.86
C THR A 264 -8.61 6.40 -0.62
N LYS A 265 -7.78 5.36 -0.62
CA LYS A 265 -8.22 3.98 -0.38
C LYS A 265 -8.47 3.77 1.11
N SER A 266 -9.63 3.23 1.43
CA SER A 266 -9.99 2.94 2.82
C SER A 266 -9.48 1.56 3.26
N ILE A 267 -9.21 1.46 4.56
CA ILE A 267 -8.74 0.24 5.24
C ILE A 267 -9.91 -0.32 6.07
N ALA A 268 -10.27 -1.57 5.83
CA ALA A 268 -11.37 -2.23 6.53
C ALA A 268 -11.12 -2.33 8.05
N PRO A 269 -12.17 -2.46 8.87
CA PRO A 269 -12.01 -2.83 10.27
C PRO A 269 -11.19 -4.11 10.43
N CYS A 270 -10.50 -4.26 11.55
CA CYS A 270 -9.66 -5.41 11.86
C CYS A 270 -8.55 -5.70 10.83
N THR A 271 -8.16 -4.72 10.03
CA THR A 271 -7.15 -4.88 8.97
C THR A 271 -5.93 -4.04 9.25
N GLY A 272 -4.75 -4.64 9.06
CA GLY A 272 -3.47 -4.00 9.22
C GLY A 272 -2.91 -3.41 7.95
N THR A 273 -1.92 -2.53 8.13
CA THR A 273 -1.10 -1.91 7.10
C THR A 273 0.36 -1.91 7.53
N ILE A 274 1.26 -1.60 6.61
CA ILE A 274 2.67 -1.38 6.89
C ILE A 274 3.05 -0.04 6.31
N LEU A 275 3.81 0.74 7.06
CA LEU A 275 4.28 2.03 6.59
C LEU A 275 5.67 2.35 7.14
N ASN A 276 6.31 3.34 6.55
CA ASN A 276 7.64 3.74 6.95
C ASN A 276 7.62 5.13 7.60
N SER A 277 8.25 5.23 8.77
CA SER A 277 8.73 6.51 9.31
C SER A 277 10.01 6.90 8.60
N GLU A 278 10.14 8.17 8.22
CA GLU A 278 11.34 8.66 7.52
C GLU A 278 12.45 9.14 8.48
N GLY A 279 12.15 9.24 9.76
CA GLY A 279 13.09 9.68 10.78
C GLY A 279 12.46 9.80 12.17
N PRO A 280 13.25 10.15 13.19
CA PRO A 280 12.78 10.19 14.58
C PRO A 280 11.71 11.26 14.87
N ASP A 281 11.59 12.26 13.99
CA ASP A 281 10.59 13.34 14.12
C ASP A 281 9.31 13.02 13.30
N ASP A 282 9.29 11.93 12.52
CA ASP A 282 8.16 11.47 11.72
C ASP A 282 7.47 10.30 12.43
N ASN A 283 6.81 10.59 13.54
CA ASN A 283 6.38 9.60 14.51
C ASN A 283 4.87 9.48 14.70
N ASP A 284 4.05 10.26 13.97
CA ASP A 284 2.59 10.22 14.13
C ASP A 284 1.86 9.99 12.83
N VAL A 285 0.86 9.10 12.87
CA VAL A 285 -0.08 8.89 11.79
C VAL A 285 -1.51 8.92 12.33
N TRP A 286 -2.44 9.31 11.47
CA TRP A 286 -3.83 9.46 11.82
C TRP A 286 -4.71 8.56 10.98
N PHE A 287 -5.60 7.84 11.65
CA PHE A 287 -6.75 7.19 11.05
C PHE A 287 -8.00 8.03 11.22
N SER A 288 -8.80 8.16 10.17
CA SER A 288 -10.08 8.87 10.19
C SER A 288 -11.09 8.14 9.32
N TYR A 289 -12.35 8.11 9.75
CA TYR A 289 -13.46 7.59 8.94
C TYR A 289 -13.75 8.46 7.69
N MET A 290 -13.23 9.67 7.63
CA MET A 290 -13.29 10.54 6.45
C MET A 290 -11.91 10.68 5.82
N PRO A 291 -11.81 10.76 4.49
CA PRO A 291 -10.56 11.08 3.82
C PRO A 291 -9.99 12.40 4.36
N PHE A 292 -8.69 12.41 4.65
CA PHE A 292 -8.00 13.61 5.16
C PHE A 292 -7.99 14.75 4.15
N PHE A 293 -8.03 14.40 2.85
CA PHE A 293 -8.02 15.35 1.75
C PHE A 293 -9.14 15.05 0.77
N GLN A 294 -10.01 16.03 0.51
CA GLN A 294 -10.69 16.08 -0.77
C GLN A 294 -9.68 16.66 -1.74
N TYR A 295 -9.00 15.81 -2.49
CA TYR A 295 -8.10 16.24 -3.54
C TYR A 295 -8.89 16.96 -4.63
N LEU A 296 -8.89 18.29 -4.53
CA LEU A 296 -9.13 19.15 -5.68
C LEU A 296 -7.87 19.04 -6.56
N GLY A 297 -7.83 18.02 -7.43
CA GLY A 297 -6.74 17.88 -8.38
C GLY A 297 -5.94 16.58 -8.32
N TYR A 298 -6.57 15.44 -7.98
CA TYR A 298 -5.93 14.13 -8.18
C TYR A 298 -5.35 14.02 -9.60
N GLN A 299 -4.04 13.81 -9.70
CA GLN A 299 -3.28 13.85 -10.95
C GLN A 299 -2.98 12.45 -11.50
N GLY A 300 -3.39 11.39 -10.79
CA GLY A 300 -3.13 10.02 -11.19
C GLY A 300 -1.69 9.55 -10.94
N TYR A 301 -1.40 8.35 -11.39
CA TYR A 301 -0.09 7.71 -11.31
C TYR A 301 0.10 6.73 -12.48
N VAL A 302 1.34 6.27 -12.67
CA VAL A 302 1.66 5.10 -13.50
C VAL A 302 1.96 3.94 -12.58
N GLU A 303 1.16 2.88 -12.68
CA GLU A 303 1.38 1.63 -11.97
C GLU A 303 2.33 0.73 -12.74
N ILE A 304 3.30 0.15 -12.06
CA ILE A 304 4.23 -0.83 -12.59
C ILE A 304 4.16 -2.07 -11.70
N THR A 305 3.69 -3.19 -12.23
CA THR A 305 3.68 -4.48 -11.52
C THR A 305 4.59 -5.47 -12.20
N VAL A 306 5.08 -6.43 -11.43
CA VAL A 306 5.97 -7.50 -11.91
C VAL A 306 5.45 -8.86 -11.44
N ALA A 307 5.44 -9.81 -12.36
CA ALA A 307 5.08 -11.21 -12.13
C ALA A 307 6.08 -12.15 -12.82
N LYS A 308 6.10 -13.45 -12.45
CA LYS A 308 6.74 -14.47 -13.31
C LYS A 308 5.90 -14.66 -14.58
N SER A 309 6.55 -14.82 -15.73
CA SER A 309 5.85 -14.90 -17.02
C SER A 309 4.93 -16.13 -17.14
N GLU A 310 5.18 -17.19 -16.38
CA GLU A 310 4.36 -18.38 -16.33
C GLU A 310 3.01 -18.14 -15.62
N VAL A 311 2.95 -17.15 -14.70
CA VAL A 311 1.75 -16.81 -13.94
C VAL A 311 1.63 -15.28 -13.86
N PRO A 312 1.32 -14.59 -14.99
CA PRO A 312 1.34 -13.12 -15.05
C PRO A 312 0.25 -12.45 -14.20
N SER A 313 -0.78 -13.16 -13.80
CA SER A 313 -1.81 -12.67 -12.89
C SER A 313 -1.35 -12.58 -11.43
N LEU A 314 -0.26 -13.27 -11.06
CA LEU A 314 0.26 -13.28 -9.70
C LEU A 314 1.32 -12.18 -9.55
N VAL A 315 0.89 -11.00 -9.13
CA VAL A 315 1.79 -9.86 -8.87
C VAL A 315 2.73 -10.19 -7.71
N LEU A 316 4.03 -10.08 -7.97
CA LEU A 316 5.08 -10.33 -6.98
C LEU A 316 5.63 -9.04 -6.36
N ASP A 317 5.62 -7.95 -7.12
CA ASP A 317 6.07 -6.64 -6.64
C ASP A 317 5.47 -5.50 -7.47
N GLN A 318 5.44 -4.28 -6.89
CA GLN A 318 4.83 -3.10 -7.48
C GLN A 318 5.66 -1.85 -7.20
N ALA A 319 5.63 -0.90 -8.14
CA ALA A 319 6.05 0.48 -7.93
C ALA A 319 5.05 1.45 -8.58
N LEU A 320 4.90 2.63 -8.00
CA LEU A 320 4.02 3.70 -8.49
C LEU A 320 4.83 4.96 -8.78
N LEU A 321 4.68 5.51 -9.98
CA LEU A 321 5.13 6.87 -10.29
C LEU A 321 3.94 7.81 -10.13
N SER A 322 3.87 8.52 -9.03
CA SER A 322 2.75 9.42 -8.71
C SER A 322 3.00 10.82 -9.24
N PHE A 323 1.94 11.45 -9.74
CA PHE A 323 1.95 12.87 -10.11
C PHE A 323 1.33 13.76 -9.02
N ASN A 324 1.16 13.22 -7.82
CA ASN A 324 0.64 13.92 -6.66
C ASN A 324 1.75 14.15 -5.65
N GLU A 325 1.86 15.37 -5.13
CA GLU A 325 2.82 15.72 -4.09
C GLU A 325 2.51 14.96 -2.78
N GLY A 326 3.54 14.47 -2.12
CA GLY A 326 3.43 13.82 -0.79
C GLY A 326 3.01 12.35 -0.82
N ASP A 327 3.02 11.69 -1.98
CA ASP A 327 2.76 10.26 -2.09
C ASP A 327 3.99 9.37 -1.85
N ASP A 328 5.20 9.96 -1.70
CA ASP A 328 6.43 9.18 -1.56
C ASP A 328 6.32 8.09 -0.49
N LEU A 329 6.82 6.89 -0.83
CA LEU A 329 6.85 5.75 0.07
C LEU A 329 8.15 4.96 -0.13
N ALA A 330 8.95 4.83 0.93
CA ALA A 330 10.18 4.05 0.89
C ALA A 330 9.92 2.59 0.53
N LYS A 331 10.80 1.99 -0.29
CA LYS A 331 10.70 0.58 -0.69
C LYS A 331 11.10 -0.31 0.47
N ILE A 332 10.18 -1.14 0.93
CA ILE A 332 10.45 -2.20 1.90
C ILE A 332 10.46 -3.56 1.23
N SER A 333 11.03 -4.55 1.89
CA SER A 333 11.06 -5.94 1.44
C SER A 333 10.79 -6.85 2.62
N LEU A 334 9.59 -7.40 2.65
CA LEU A 334 9.22 -8.40 3.67
C LEU A 334 9.62 -9.82 3.26
N PHE A 335 9.70 -10.07 1.95
CA PHE A 335 9.98 -11.38 1.38
C PHE A 335 11.26 -11.29 0.56
N ASP A 336 12.32 -11.95 1.01
CA ASP A 336 13.66 -11.83 0.44
C ASP A 336 13.79 -12.40 -0.98
N ASP A 337 12.92 -13.34 -1.36
CA ASP A 337 13.01 -14.05 -2.64
C ASP A 337 12.23 -13.36 -3.77
N ALA A 338 11.42 -12.35 -3.47
CA ALA A 338 10.63 -11.64 -4.48
C ALA A 338 11.53 -10.75 -5.37
N PRO A 339 11.20 -10.62 -6.68
CA PRO A 339 11.78 -9.57 -7.51
C PRO A 339 11.43 -8.20 -6.93
N LYS A 340 12.24 -7.18 -7.24
CA LYS A 340 12.00 -5.81 -6.78
C LYS A 340 11.98 -4.86 -7.96
N VAL A 341 10.88 -4.11 -8.09
CA VAL A 341 10.75 -2.96 -8.97
C VAL A 341 10.62 -1.70 -8.12
N TYR A 342 11.38 -0.64 -8.41
CA TYR A 342 11.44 0.54 -7.56
C TYR A 342 12.06 1.74 -8.27
N PHE A 343 11.88 2.91 -7.69
CA PHE A 343 12.58 4.13 -8.06
C PHE A 343 13.70 4.42 -7.06
N THR A 344 14.63 5.33 -7.42
CA THR A 344 15.68 5.76 -6.50
C THR A 344 15.79 7.28 -6.54
N GLN A 345 15.77 7.90 -5.36
CA GLN A 345 16.01 9.33 -5.17
C GLN A 345 16.87 9.54 -3.92
N ASN A 346 17.92 10.36 -4.03
CA ASN A 346 18.80 10.68 -2.90
C ASN A 346 19.32 9.45 -2.14
N ASP A 347 19.73 8.40 -2.87
CA ASP A 347 20.18 7.10 -2.36
C ASP A 347 19.12 6.31 -1.56
N LYS A 348 17.84 6.72 -1.60
CA LYS A 348 16.70 5.97 -1.06
C LYS A 348 15.99 5.23 -2.19
N ASP A 349 15.65 3.97 -1.98
CA ASP A 349 14.77 3.20 -2.85
C ASP A 349 13.31 3.47 -2.46
N LEU A 350 12.46 3.76 -3.48
CA LEU A 350 11.06 4.16 -3.31
C LEU A 350 10.13 3.19 -4.04
N ALA A 351 9.06 2.77 -3.38
CA ALA A 351 7.95 2.05 -4.00
C ALA A 351 6.96 3.02 -4.65
N ILE A 352 6.74 4.18 -4.05
CA ILE A 352 6.01 5.28 -4.65
C ILE A 352 6.96 6.46 -4.77
N PHE A 353 7.06 7.00 -5.96
CA PHE A 353 7.89 8.17 -6.26
C PHE A 353 7.00 9.28 -6.83
N SER A 354 6.98 10.42 -6.14
CA SER A 354 6.20 11.60 -6.52
C SER A 354 6.99 12.52 -7.45
N VAL A 355 6.36 12.96 -8.53
CA VAL A 355 6.95 13.91 -9.49
C VAL A 355 5.89 14.93 -9.94
N ASP A 356 6.28 16.20 -10.08
CA ASP A 356 5.40 17.22 -10.67
C ASP A 356 5.28 17.06 -12.18
N SER A 357 6.42 16.76 -12.83
CA SER A 357 6.51 16.50 -14.26
C SER A 357 7.73 15.64 -14.54
N VAL A 358 7.67 14.85 -15.60
CA VAL A 358 8.76 13.95 -15.96
C VAL A 358 8.82 13.78 -17.48
N GLU A 359 10.02 13.78 -18.05
CA GLU A 359 10.27 13.41 -19.45
C GLU A 359 10.87 12.00 -19.55
N VAL A 360 11.80 11.67 -18.65
CA VAL A 360 12.44 10.37 -18.56
C VAL A 360 12.62 10.00 -17.08
N GLN A 361 12.12 8.84 -16.68
CA GLN A 361 12.24 8.32 -15.33
C GLN A 361 12.99 6.99 -15.33
N PRO A 362 14.18 6.89 -14.72
CA PRO A 362 14.84 5.62 -14.47
C PRO A 362 13.98 4.71 -13.59
N LEU A 363 13.85 3.45 -13.97
CA LEU A 363 13.14 2.42 -13.23
C LEU A 363 14.13 1.31 -12.89
N ARG A 364 14.21 0.97 -11.63
CA ARG A 364 15.09 -0.06 -11.09
C ARG A 364 14.39 -1.39 -11.03
N PHE A 365 15.16 -2.45 -11.31
CA PHE A 365 14.68 -3.82 -11.20
C PHE A 365 15.79 -4.75 -10.72
N LYS A 366 15.48 -5.62 -9.79
CA LYS A 366 16.40 -6.65 -9.29
C LYS A 366 15.65 -7.97 -9.09
N VAL A 367 16.36 -9.08 -9.28
CA VAL A 367 15.85 -10.43 -9.00
C VAL A 367 16.81 -11.18 -8.07
N LYS A 368 16.28 -12.12 -7.33
CA LYS A 368 17.04 -13.11 -6.54
C LYS A 368 17.16 -14.45 -7.26
N GLU A 369 16.37 -14.67 -8.29
CA GLU A 369 16.33 -15.88 -9.10
C GLU A 369 16.34 -15.51 -10.58
N ASN A 370 17.18 -16.23 -11.37
CA ASN A 370 17.17 -16.10 -12.83
C ASN A 370 15.86 -16.63 -13.39
N GLY A 371 15.25 -15.91 -14.32
CA GLY A 371 13.97 -16.36 -14.86
C GLY A 371 13.38 -15.43 -15.91
N SER A 372 12.18 -15.77 -16.34
CA SER A 372 11.35 -14.96 -17.20
C SER A 372 10.31 -14.19 -16.36
N TYR A 373 10.24 -12.89 -16.59
CA TYR A 373 9.34 -11.98 -15.87
C TYR A 373 8.51 -11.18 -16.85
N THR A 374 7.31 -10.81 -16.44
CA THR A 374 6.44 -9.88 -17.15
C THR A 374 6.25 -8.64 -16.29
N MET A 375 6.51 -7.48 -16.87
CA MET A 375 6.23 -6.19 -16.29
C MET A 375 4.98 -5.64 -16.97
N HIS A 376 3.95 -5.31 -16.19
CA HIS A 376 2.74 -4.63 -16.66
C HIS A 376 2.81 -3.17 -16.24
N ILE A 377 2.54 -2.24 -17.18
CA ILE A 377 2.65 -0.80 -16.95
C ILE A 377 1.36 -0.13 -17.44
N GLU A 378 0.66 0.53 -16.51
CA GLU A 378 -0.62 1.16 -16.81
C GLU A 378 -0.75 2.54 -16.13
N PRO A 379 -1.06 3.62 -16.87
CA PRO A 379 -1.48 4.89 -16.28
C PRO A 379 -2.88 4.77 -15.66
N LYS A 380 -3.05 5.31 -14.45
CA LYS A 380 -4.33 5.34 -13.72
C LYS A 380 -4.70 6.75 -13.27
N GLY A 381 -5.94 7.13 -13.49
CA GLY A 381 -6.46 8.44 -13.07
C GLY A 381 -5.92 9.63 -13.85
N ARG A 382 -5.14 9.41 -14.92
CA ARG A 382 -4.57 10.44 -15.79
C ARG A 382 -4.46 9.93 -17.23
N GLU A 383 -4.78 10.77 -18.19
CA GLU A 383 -4.45 10.52 -19.58
C GLU A 383 -2.97 10.83 -19.82
N VAL A 384 -2.27 9.89 -20.45
CA VAL A 384 -0.87 9.99 -20.83
C VAL A 384 -0.80 9.77 -22.35
N GLU A 385 -0.34 10.77 -23.08
CA GLU A 385 -0.32 10.71 -24.55
C GLU A 385 0.86 9.91 -25.13
N TYR A 386 1.94 9.78 -24.34
CA TYR A 386 3.14 9.05 -24.72
C TYR A 386 3.77 8.40 -23.48
N LEU A 387 3.94 7.08 -23.54
CA LEU A 387 4.63 6.33 -22.48
C LEU A 387 5.32 5.12 -23.09
N HIS A 388 6.64 5.13 -23.04
CA HIS A 388 7.46 4.04 -23.54
C HIS A 388 8.34 3.46 -22.43
N LEU A 389 8.45 2.13 -22.42
CA LEU A 389 9.45 1.41 -21.63
C LEU A 389 10.68 1.15 -22.50
N ILE A 390 11.84 1.54 -22.01
CA ILE A 390 13.12 1.20 -22.66
C ILE A 390 13.86 0.21 -21.77
N ASP A 391 14.20 -0.96 -22.33
CA ASP A 391 15.08 -1.93 -21.71
C ASP A 391 16.52 -1.70 -22.20
N ASN A 392 17.36 -1.19 -21.31
CA ASN A 392 18.75 -0.85 -21.64
C ASN A 392 19.63 -2.08 -21.90
N ILE A 393 19.22 -3.30 -21.49
CA ILE A 393 19.98 -4.54 -21.76
C ILE A 393 19.71 -4.99 -23.21
N THR A 394 18.44 -5.05 -23.60
CA THR A 394 18.04 -5.55 -24.93
C THR A 394 18.03 -4.46 -26.00
N GLY A 395 17.93 -3.19 -25.61
CA GLY A 395 17.70 -2.06 -26.49
C GLY A 395 16.25 -1.95 -26.97
N SER A 396 15.33 -2.73 -26.38
CA SER A 396 13.91 -2.70 -26.72
C SER A 396 13.30 -1.34 -26.32
N ASN A 397 12.42 -0.83 -27.18
CA ASN A 397 11.63 0.38 -26.96
C ASN A 397 10.16 0.03 -27.23
N VAL A 398 9.35 -0.04 -26.20
CA VAL A 398 7.97 -0.54 -26.25
C VAL A 398 7.01 0.58 -25.86
N ASP A 399 6.03 0.85 -26.73
CA ASP A 399 4.88 1.69 -26.41
C ASP A 399 3.95 0.93 -25.47
N VAL A 400 3.98 1.27 -24.16
CA VAL A 400 3.20 0.58 -23.14
C VAL A 400 1.75 1.03 -23.08
N LEU A 401 1.38 2.11 -23.76
CA LEU A 401 -0.03 2.47 -23.92
C LEU A 401 -0.76 1.54 -24.90
N VAL A 402 -0.01 0.92 -25.83
CA VAL A 402 -0.54 -0.06 -26.80
C VAL A 402 -0.27 -1.49 -26.33
N HIS A 403 0.88 -1.74 -25.75
CA HIS A 403 1.33 -3.03 -25.27
C HIS A 403 1.76 -2.92 -23.79
N PRO A 404 0.82 -2.96 -22.83
CA PRO A 404 1.12 -2.72 -21.43
C PRO A 404 2.01 -3.80 -20.80
N ASP A 405 2.08 -4.99 -21.40
CA ASP A 405 2.88 -6.11 -20.93
C ASP A 405 4.20 -6.22 -21.67
N TYR A 406 5.30 -6.21 -20.92
CA TYR A 406 6.64 -6.47 -21.43
C TYR A 406 7.26 -7.69 -20.76
N THR A 407 7.49 -8.75 -21.55
CA THR A 407 8.12 -9.99 -21.07
C THR A 407 9.62 -9.99 -21.39
N PHE A 408 10.43 -10.34 -20.40
CA PHE A 408 11.89 -10.34 -20.50
C PHE A 408 12.52 -11.41 -19.61
N THR A 409 13.73 -11.85 -19.96
CA THR A 409 14.56 -12.68 -19.07
C THR A 409 15.40 -11.77 -18.17
N ALA A 410 15.56 -12.17 -16.91
CA ALA A 410 16.40 -11.47 -15.94
C ALA A 410 17.34 -12.44 -15.25
N SER A 411 18.53 -11.93 -14.90
CA SER A 411 19.56 -12.61 -14.15
C SER A 411 19.89 -11.85 -12.88
N THR A 412 20.32 -12.56 -11.84
CA THR A 412 20.82 -11.99 -10.59
C THR A 412 22.07 -11.10 -10.81
N ASN A 413 22.72 -11.23 -11.97
CA ASN A 413 23.87 -10.42 -12.37
C ASN A 413 23.50 -9.18 -13.18
N ASP A 414 22.22 -8.98 -13.51
CA ASP A 414 21.77 -7.81 -14.25
C ASP A 414 21.90 -6.57 -13.37
N TYR A 415 22.31 -5.44 -13.98
CA TYR A 415 22.35 -4.18 -13.26
C TYR A 415 20.93 -3.63 -13.02
N SER A 416 20.72 -3.02 -11.86
CA SER A 416 19.38 -2.58 -11.43
C SER A 416 18.79 -1.47 -12.31
N SER A 417 19.62 -0.60 -12.91
CA SER A 417 19.18 0.49 -13.79
C SER A 417 18.80 0.02 -15.22
N ARG A 418 18.27 -1.18 -15.32
CA ARG A 418 17.92 -1.82 -16.58
C ARG A 418 16.87 -1.04 -17.37
N PHE A 419 15.88 -0.46 -16.70
CA PHE A 419 14.74 0.13 -17.36
C PHE A 419 14.66 1.65 -17.21
N LYS A 420 13.96 2.30 -18.13
CA LYS A 420 13.50 3.68 -17.99
C LYS A 420 12.12 3.86 -18.65
N LEU A 421 11.30 4.71 -18.05
CA LEU A 421 10.05 5.20 -18.59
C LEU A 421 10.30 6.52 -19.33
N VAL A 422 9.73 6.69 -20.51
CA VAL A 422 9.86 7.89 -21.35
C VAL A 422 8.49 8.44 -21.64
N PHE A 423 8.26 9.71 -21.29
CA PHE A 423 6.96 10.40 -21.37
C PHE A 423 6.87 11.40 -22.51
N LYS A 424 7.94 11.60 -23.25
CA LYS A 424 7.95 12.43 -24.46
C LYS A 424 8.69 11.72 -25.57
N PRO A 425 8.19 11.80 -26.84
CA PRO A 425 8.96 11.31 -27.96
C PRO A 425 10.27 12.10 -28.07
N ASP A 426 11.35 11.38 -28.22
CA ASP A 426 12.64 11.98 -28.51
C ASP A 426 12.69 12.43 -29.96
N TYR A 427 12.36 13.69 -30.23
CA TYR A 427 12.40 14.29 -31.58
C TYR A 427 13.79 14.72 -32.02
N GLY A 428 14.82 14.22 -31.41
CA GLY A 428 16.17 14.35 -31.91
C GLY A 428 17.09 15.23 -31.07
N ILE A 429 18.26 14.70 -30.89
CA ILE A 429 19.49 15.26 -30.34
C ILE A 429 19.33 15.60 -28.84
N GLU A 430 19.41 14.55 -27.99
CA GLU A 430 19.92 14.76 -26.63
C GLU A 430 21.23 15.54 -26.74
N GLU A 431 21.28 16.75 -26.21
CA GLU A 431 22.56 17.33 -25.79
C GLU A 431 23.09 16.44 -24.68
N PHE A 432 23.88 15.45 -25.06
CA PHE A 432 24.68 14.69 -24.12
C PHE A 432 25.49 15.70 -23.31
N GLU A 433 25.28 15.80 -22.00
CA GLU A 433 26.24 16.46 -21.14
C GLU A 433 27.59 15.80 -21.43
N ASN A 434 28.45 16.57 -22.08
CA ASN A 434 29.78 16.18 -22.56
C ASN A 434 30.75 15.95 -21.40
N GLN A 435 30.50 14.91 -20.60
CA GLN A 435 31.57 14.32 -19.82
C GLN A 435 32.16 13.18 -20.63
N ASN A 436 33.15 13.55 -21.48
CA ASN A 436 33.93 12.58 -22.19
C ASN A 436 34.57 11.59 -21.21
N PHE A 437 34.07 10.35 -21.19
CA PHE A 437 34.60 9.28 -20.36
C PHE A 437 35.66 8.44 -21.10
N ALA A 438 35.89 8.73 -22.39
CA ALA A 438 36.87 8.02 -23.19
C ALA A 438 37.54 8.94 -24.22
N PHE A 439 38.75 8.64 -24.61
CA PHE A 439 39.43 9.26 -25.75
C PHE A 439 40.25 8.22 -26.53
N TYR A 440 40.41 8.49 -27.83
CA TYR A 440 41.23 7.64 -28.72
C TYR A 440 42.59 8.26 -28.93
N SER A 441 43.67 7.47 -28.75
CA SER A 441 45.03 7.85 -29.08
C SER A 441 45.84 6.62 -29.44
N ASN A 442 46.62 6.71 -30.50
CA ASN A 442 47.59 5.70 -30.93
C ASN A 442 47.06 4.26 -30.97
N GLY A 443 45.91 4.03 -31.60
CA GLY A 443 45.33 2.70 -31.75
C GLY A 443 44.68 2.14 -30.48
N THR A 444 44.44 3.00 -29.48
CA THR A 444 43.86 2.58 -28.21
C THR A 444 42.77 3.56 -27.75
N ILE A 445 41.64 3.04 -27.28
CA ILE A 445 40.62 3.79 -26.58
C ILE A 445 40.90 3.72 -25.08
N TYR A 446 41.13 4.88 -24.49
CA TYR A 446 41.40 5.07 -23.06
C TYR A 446 40.07 5.44 -22.37
N ILE A 447 39.75 4.72 -21.30
CA ILE A 447 38.55 4.98 -20.50
C ILE A 447 38.97 5.71 -19.23
N ASN A 448 38.35 6.89 -18.98
CA ASN A 448 38.64 7.77 -17.84
C ASN A 448 37.37 8.00 -17.01
N ASN A 449 37.52 8.40 -15.75
CA ASN A 449 36.44 8.79 -14.84
C ASN A 449 35.33 7.73 -14.65
N VAL A 450 35.72 6.47 -14.58
CA VAL A 450 34.83 5.40 -14.12
C VAL A 450 35.19 5.11 -12.67
N GLU A 451 34.29 5.40 -11.76
CA GLU A 451 34.47 4.99 -10.37
C GLU A 451 34.47 3.46 -10.30
N THR A 452 35.64 2.89 -10.01
CA THR A 452 35.91 1.45 -10.10
C THR A 452 35.28 0.59 -9.01
N GLN A 453 34.46 1.16 -8.16
CA GLN A 453 33.79 0.40 -7.08
C GLN A 453 32.48 -0.27 -7.51
N ASN A 454 31.95 0.04 -8.69
CA ASN A 454 30.72 -0.52 -9.19
C ASN A 454 30.96 -1.26 -10.51
N VAL A 455 30.41 -2.44 -10.67
CA VAL A 455 30.51 -3.26 -11.89
C VAL A 455 30.06 -2.43 -13.09
N ALA A 456 30.99 -2.08 -13.97
CA ALA A 456 30.69 -1.33 -15.16
C ALA A 456 30.96 -2.19 -16.40
N SER A 457 30.05 -2.21 -17.37
CA SER A 457 30.26 -2.84 -18.66
C SER A 457 30.41 -1.79 -19.77
N LEU A 458 31.33 -2.04 -20.68
CA LEU A 458 31.55 -1.23 -21.87
C LEU A 458 31.12 -2.01 -23.11
N GLN A 459 30.29 -1.40 -23.92
CA GLN A 459 29.93 -1.90 -25.25
C GLN A 459 30.35 -0.85 -26.29
N ILE A 460 30.96 -1.28 -27.38
CA ILE A 460 31.32 -0.40 -28.48
C ILE A 460 30.69 -0.92 -29.76
N VAL A 461 29.92 -0.06 -30.44
CA VAL A 461 29.24 -0.39 -31.67
C VAL A 461 29.68 0.50 -32.82
N ASP A 462 29.65 -0.04 -34.04
CA ASP A 462 29.86 0.75 -35.26
C ASP A 462 28.56 1.50 -35.68
N MET A 463 28.65 2.34 -36.71
CA MET A 463 27.52 3.10 -37.25
C MET A 463 26.39 2.23 -37.85
N LYS A 464 26.60 0.93 -37.99
CA LYS A 464 25.57 -0.02 -38.43
C LYS A 464 24.94 -0.75 -37.27
N GLY A 465 25.30 -0.39 -36.01
CA GLY A 465 24.79 -1.02 -34.79
C GLY A 465 25.44 -2.37 -34.46
N ARG A 466 26.48 -2.79 -35.16
CA ARG A 466 27.19 -4.05 -34.87
C ARG A 466 28.08 -3.84 -33.66
N VAL A 467 28.02 -4.76 -32.70
CA VAL A 467 28.90 -4.77 -31.52
C VAL A 467 30.30 -5.17 -31.98
N ILE A 468 31.25 -4.28 -31.75
CA ILE A 468 32.67 -4.49 -32.06
C ILE A 468 33.45 -4.91 -30.84
N TYR A 469 33.03 -4.44 -29.65
CA TYR A 469 33.62 -4.79 -28.36
C TYR A 469 32.55 -4.82 -27.29
N GLN A 470 32.67 -5.78 -26.37
CA GLN A 470 31.91 -5.85 -25.16
C GLN A 470 32.75 -6.48 -24.06
N GLY A 471 32.82 -5.83 -22.89
CA GLY A 471 33.62 -6.30 -21.76
C GLY A 471 33.50 -5.39 -20.55
N ASP A 472 34.17 -5.78 -19.48
CA ASP A 472 34.24 -5.00 -18.25
C ASP A 472 35.16 -3.78 -18.44
N VAL A 473 34.88 -2.70 -17.71
CA VAL A 473 35.68 -1.46 -17.76
C VAL A 473 36.93 -1.59 -16.88
N SER A 474 37.69 -2.63 -17.09
CA SER A 474 38.95 -2.85 -16.32
C SER A 474 40.19 -2.32 -17.00
N GLY A 475 40.08 -1.72 -18.18
CA GLY A 475 41.26 -1.22 -18.91
C GLY A 475 40.96 -0.57 -20.25
N ASN A 476 42.02 -0.22 -20.95
CA ASN A 476 42.00 0.39 -22.28
C ASN A 476 41.65 -0.65 -23.35
N VAL A 477 40.92 -0.23 -24.40
CA VAL A 477 40.51 -1.10 -25.50
C VAL A 477 41.42 -0.86 -26.72
N SER A 478 42.15 -1.90 -27.15
CA SER A 478 42.93 -1.83 -28.38
C SER A 478 42.00 -1.84 -29.60
N THR A 479 42.21 -0.93 -30.53
CA THR A 479 41.49 -0.84 -31.79
C THR A 479 42.24 -1.51 -32.95
N ASN A 480 43.23 -2.37 -32.66
CA ASN A 480 44.02 -3.02 -33.69
C ASN A 480 43.13 -3.89 -34.60
N GLY A 481 43.14 -3.65 -35.88
CA GLY A 481 42.29 -4.33 -36.85
C GLY A 481 40.87 -3.73 -37.05
N TRP A 482 40.54 -2.62 -36.36
CA TRP A 482 39.27 -1.93 -36.59
C TRP A 482 39.37 -1.03 -37.83
N VAL A 483 38.25 -0.88 -38.51
CA VAL A 483 38.16 0.00 -39.68
C VAL A 483 38.09 1.46 -39.22
N PRO A 484 38.87 2.40 -39.82
CA PRO A 484 38.66 3.82 -39.52
C PRO A 484 37.22 4.24 -39.69
N GLY A 485 36.70 4.98 -38.71
CA GLY A 485 35.30 5.37 -38.73
C GLY A 485 34.81 5.91 -37.39
N VAL A 486 33.46 6.06 -37.33
CA VAL A 486 32.78 6.51 -36.12
C VAL A 486 32.25 5.31 -35.35
N TYR A 487 32.50 5.33 -34.06
CA TYR A 487 32.02 4.32 -33.11
C TYR A 487 31.29 4.98 -31.94
N ILE A 488 30.30 4.30 -31.40
CA ILE A 488 29.59 4.72 -30.21
C ILE A 488 29.99 3.81 -29.08
N LEU A 489 30.49 4.42 -28.01
CA LEU A 489 30.83 3.78 -26.75
C LEU A 489 29.59 3.91 -25.84
N ARG A 490 29.19 2.81 -25.22
CA ARG A 490 28.13 2.74 -24.24
C ARG A 490 28.70 2.17 -22.95
N LEU A 491 28.79 3.00 -21.93
CA LEU A 491 29.21 2.64 -20.59
C LEU A 491 28.01 2.47 -19.70
N VAL A 492 27.87 1.29 -19.10
CA VAL A 492 26.77 0.96 -18.20
C VAL A 492 27.33 0.69 -16.82
N THR A 493 26.87 1.43 -15.85
CA THR A 493 27.14 1.22 -14.42
C THR A 493 25.85 0.83 -13.70
N ASP A 494 25.93 0.46 -12.43
CA ASP A 494 24.76 0.23 -11.59
C ASP A 494 23.85 1.47 -11.41
N ARG A 495 24.38 2.68 -11.66
CA ARG A 495 23.68 3.95 -11.46
C ARG A 495 23.36 4.70 -12.75
N THR A 496 24.14 4.52 -13.82
CA THR A 496 24.01 5.35 -15.03
C THR A 496 24.35 4.59 -16.31
N VAL A 497 23.78 5.04 -17.43
CA VAL A 497 24.23 4.69 -18.79
C VAL A 497 24.79 5.95 -19.43
N ARG A 498 26.05 5.91 -19.84
CA ARG A 498 26.73 7.01 -20.53
C ARG A 498 27.05 6.59 -21.96
N MET A 499 26.86 7.48 -22.90
CA MET A 499 27.20 7.24 -24.30
C MET A 499 28.16 8.30 -24.79
N GLN A 500 29.10 7.89 -25.62
CA GLN A 500 30.06 8.80 -26.21
C GLN A 500 30.40 8.38 -27.64
N LYS A 501 30.45 9.34 -28.55
CA LYS A 501 30.93 9.15 -29.89
C LYS A 501 32.47 9.29 -29.93
N ILE A 502 33.13 8.36 -30.61
CA ILE A 502 34.59 8.41 -30.85
C ILE A 502 34.87 8.21 -32.32
N VAL A 503 35.96 8.83 -32.80
CA VAL A 503 36.41 8.70 -34.18
C VAL A 503 37.78 8.03 -34.19
N ILE A 504 37.86 6.89 -34.85
CA ILE A 504 39.10 6.14 -35.09
C ILE A 504 39.62 6.52 -36.48
N LYS A 505 40.88 6.94 -36.55
CA LYS A 505 41.53 7.39 -37.76
C LYS A 505 42.44 6.32 -38.31
#